data_a9b5d579eabb7ed8f0df22e863a630b5
#
_entry.id   a9b5d579eabb7ed8f0df22e863a630b5
#
_cell.length_a   1.000
_cell.length_b   1.000
_cell.length_c   1.000
_cell.angle_alpha   90.00
_cell.angle_beta   90.00
_cell.angle_gamma   90.00
#
_symmetry.space_group_name_H-M   'P 1'
#
loop_
_entity.id
_entity.type
_entity.pdbx_description
1 polymer ?
#
loop_
_entity_poly.entity_id
_entity_poly.type
_entity_poly.pdbx_seq_one_letter_code
_entity_poly.pdbx_strand_id
1 'polypeptide(L)'
;MTELILTISIKDCEQQFFRSGGPGGQNQNKRETGVRIIHHPSGARGEARDNRSREQNRKAAFVRMVHSKEFKNWIELEVYKKPEIKKIENRVRTYNLAKNRVTDHRTGIIMYDVLKVLDGEFDVFYRNTSV
;
A
#
# COMPACT_ATOMS: atom_id res chain seq x y z
N MET A 1 -17.75 -4.52 10.25
CA MET A 1 -17.31 -3.41 9.35
C MET A 1 -16.24 -3.96 8.42
N THR A 2 -16.44 -3.83 7.15
CA THR A 2 -15.42 -4.20 6.15
C THR A 2 -14.52 -2.99 5.97
N GLU A 3 -13.30 -3.02 6.49
CA GLU A 3 -12.31 -1.99 6.20
C GLU A 3 -11.88 -2.08 4.75
N LEU A 4 -11.86 -0.96 4.07
CA LEU A 4 -11.43 -0.84 2.69
C LEU A 4 -9.89 -0.77 2.70
N ILE A 5 -9.24 -1.91 2.48
CA ILE A 5 -7.78 -2.03 2.58
C ILE A 5 -7.09 -1.46 1.33
N LEU A 6 -7.75 -1.55 0.17
CA LEU A 6 -7.19 -1.12 -1.10
C LEU A 6 -8.27 -0.65 -2.07
N THR A 7 -8.01 0.43 -2.79
CA THR A 7 -8.88 0.94 -3.86
C THR A 7 -8.13 0.94 -5.18
N ILE A 8 -8.72 0.31 -6.20
CA ILE A 8 -8.20 0.35 -7.57
C ILE A 8 -8.79 1.56 -8.28
N SER A 9 -7.95 2.42 -8.79
CA SER A 9 -8.37 3.57 -9.58
C SER A 9 -8.46 3.20 -11.07
N ILE A 10 -9.44 3.77 -11.77
CA ILE A 10 -9.53 3.67 -13.23
C ILE A 10 -8.26 4.22 -13.91
N LYS A 11 -7.57 5.17 -13.27
CA LYS A 11 -6.31 5.74 -13.78
C LYS A 11 -5.16 4.74 -13.80
N ASP A 12 -5.23 3.71 -12.96
CA ASP A 12 -4.21 2.66 -12.86
C ASP A 12 -4.47 1.52 -13.86
N CYS A 13 -5.60 1.55 -14.55
CA CYS A 13 -6.04 0.53 -15.48
C CYS A 13 -6.11 1.09 -16.92
N GLU A 14 -5.52 0.36 -17.85
CA GLU A 14 -5.67 0.60 -19.27
C GLU A 14 -6.72 -0.34 -19.86
N GLN A 15 -7.60 0.19 -20.69
CA GLN A 15 -8.62 -0.58 -21.40
C GLN A 15 -8.27 -0.64 -22.88
N GLN A 16 -8.14 -1.84 -23.42
CA GLN A 16 -7.92 -2.10 -24.84
C GLN A 16 -9.11 -2.83 -25.40
N PHE A 17 -9.55 -2.40 -26.58
CA PHE A 17 -10.65 -3.03 -27.31
C PHE A 17 -10.09 -3.77 -28.53
N PHE A 18 -10.62 -4.95 -28.78
CA PHE A 18 -10.18 -5.76 -29.90
C PHE A 18 -11.34 -6.55 -30.52
N ARG A 19 -11.16 -6.99 -31.75
CA ARG A 19 -12.10 -7.86 -32.45
C ARG A 19 -11.89 -9.29 -31.98
N SER A 20 -12.95 -9.93 -31.50
CA SER A 20 -12.89 -11.36 -31.19
C SER A 20 -12.81 -12.16 -32.49
N GLY A 21 -11.62 -12.57 -32.88
CA GLY A 21 -11.46 -13.48 -34.03
C GLY A 21 -12.05 -14.86 -33.71
N GLY A 22 -12.63 -15.50 -34.72
CA GLY A 22 -13.17 -16.85 -34.59
C GLY A 22 -14.30 -17.10 -35.60
N PRO A 23 -14.81 -18.34 -35.72
CA PRO A 23 -15.96 -18.65 -36.54
C PRO A 23 -17.20 -17.97 -35.96
N GLY A 24 -17.67 -16.91 -36.60
CA GLY A 24 -18.84 -16.14 -36.16
C GLY A 24 -19.35 -15.26 -37.31
N GLY A 25 -20.62 -14.83 -37.17
CA GLY A 25 -21.30 -14.00 -38.17
C GLY A 25 -20.71 -12.59 -38.32
N GLN A 26 -21.25 -11.80 -39.25
CA GLN A 26 -20.76 -10.45 -39.61
C GLN A 26 -20.58 -9.50 -38.43
N ASN A 27 -21.38 -9.65 -37.36
CA ASN A 27 -21.29 -8.81 -36.16
C ASN A 27 -19.98 -9.01 -35.38
N GLN A 28 -19.50 -10.25 -35.28
CA GLN A 28 -18.28 -10.60 -34.57
C GLN A 28 -17.02 -10.09 -35.28
N ASN A 29 -17.10 -10.06 -36.62
CA ASN A 29 -15.97 -9.63 -37.47
C ASN A 29 -15.90 -8.11 -37.66
N LYS A 30 -17.01 -7.38 -37.44
CA LYS A 30 -17.09 -5.92 -37.64
C LYS A 30 -16.99 -5.11 -36.36
N ARG A 31 -17.38 -5.67 -35.23
CA ARG A 31 -17.41 -4.93 -33.95
C ARG A 31 -16.29 -5.37 -32.99
N GLU A 32 -15.63 -4.41 -32.41
CA GLU A 32 -14.65 -4.62 -31.32
C GLU A 32 -15.39 -4.82 -30.00
N THR A 33 -15.87 -6.03 -29.77
CA THR A 33 -16.56 -6.39 -28.53
C THR A 33 -15.64 -7.01 -27.48
N GLY A 34 -14.46 -7.50 -27.90
CA GLY A 34 -13.43 -7.98 -26.97
C GLY A 34 -12.84 -6.84 -26.16
N VAL A 35 -12.65 -7.08 -24.87
CA VAL A 35 -12.07 -6.11 -23.94
C VAL A 35 -10.92 -6.75 -23.19
N ARG A 36 -9.81 -6.04 -23.12
CA ARG A 36 -8.66 -6.36 -22.27
C ARG A 36 -8.44 -5.21 -21.30
N ILE A 37 -8.27 -5.54 -20.03
CA ILE A 37 -7.92 -4.59 -18.98
C ILE A 37 -6.55 -4.95 -18.44
N ILE A 38 -5.69 -3.96 -18.35
CA ILE A 38 -4.31 -4.10 -17.83
C ILE A 38 -4.19 -3.17 -16.64
N HIS A 39 -3.82 -3.72 -15.49
CA HIS A 39 -3.51 -2.95 -14.29
C HIS A 39 -2.01 -2.70 -14.23
N HIS A 40 -1.59 -1.46 -14.43
CA HIS A 40 -0.17 -1.10 -14.54
C HIS A 40 0.66 -1.42 -13.30
N PRO A 41 0.23 -1.12 -12.05
CA PRO A 41 1.05 -1.37 -10.87
C PRO A 41 1.37 -2.84 -10.64
N SER A 42 0.44 -3.76 -10.94
CA SER A 42 0.64 -5.21 -10.78
C SER A 42 1.11 -5.92 -12.05
N GLY A 43 0.96 -5.30 -13.21
CA GLY A 43 1.13 -5.94 -14.52
C GLY A 43 0.04 -6.98 -14.83
N ALA A 44 -0.98 -7.11 -13.99
CA ALA A 44 -2.08 -8.04 -14.17
C ALA A 44 -2.93 -7.66 -15.37
N ARG A 45 -3.40 -8.67 -16.09
CA ARG A 45 -4.28 -8.48 -17.24
C ARG A 45 -5.45 -9.45 -17.19
N GLY A 46 -6.62 -8.96 -17.61
CA GLY A 46 -7.81 -9.76 -17.80
C GLY A 46 -8.41 -9.49 -19.16
N GLU A 47 -8.89 -10.52 -19.81
CA GLU A 47 -9.45 -10.45 -21.16
C GLU A 47 -10.78 -11.19 -21.22
N ALA A 48 -11.77 -10.59 -21.90
CA ALA A 48 -13.07 -11.21 -22.11
C ALA A 48 -13.62 -10.87 -23.50
N ARG A 49 -14.18 -11.88 -24.16
CA ARG A 49 -14.77 -11.78 -25.49
C ARG A 49 -16.05 -12.63 -25.64
N ASP A 50 -16.53 -13.16 -24.53
CA ASP A 50 -17.57 -14.19 -24.51
C ASP A 50 -18.97 -13.63 -24.80
N ASN A 51 -19.17 -12.34 -24.54
CA ASN A 51 -20.46 -11.69 -24.65
C ASN A 51 -20.56 -10.80 -25.91
N ARG A 52 -21.79 -10.60 -26.38
CA ARG A 52 -22.07 -9.67 -27.50
C ARG A 52 -21.93 -8.20 -27.05
N SER A 53 -22.08 -7.92 -25.76
CA SER A 53 -22.00 -6.59 -25.20
C SER A 53 -20.57 -6.28 -24.74
N ARG A 54 -20.02 -5.16 -25.23
CA ARG A 54 -18.72 -4.63 -24.80
C ARG A 54 -18.70 -4.37 -23.29
N GLU A 55 -19.82 -3.87 -22.75
CA GLU A 55 -19.93 -3.55 -21.31
C GLU A 55 -19.87 -4.82 -20.44
N GLN A 56 -20.52 -5.88 -20.86
CA GLN A 56 -20.44 -7.18 -20.16
C GLN A 56 -19.03 -7.76 -20.24
N ASN A 57 -18.38 -7.66 -21.41
CA ASN A 57 -16.99 -8.10 -21.57
C ASN A 57 -16.04 -7.26 -20.71
N ARG A 58 -16.28 -5.94 -20.56
CA ARG A 58 -15.49 -5.08 -19.68
C ARG A 58 -15.57 -5.55 -18.22
N LYS A 59 -16.76 -5.82 -17.72
CA LYS A 59 -16.95 -6.35 -16.37
C LYS A 59 -16.28 -7.70 -16.19
N ALA A 60 -16.44 -8.60 -17.14
CA ALA A 60 -15.81 -9.92 -17.10
C ALA A 60 -14.28 -9.85 -17.16
N ALA A 61 -13.72 -8.99 -18.00
CA ALA A 61 -12.29 -8.75 -18.09
C ALA A 61 -11.72 -8.21 -16.78
N PHE A 62 -12.42 -7.27 -16.14
CA PHE A 62 -12.02 -6.73 -14.84
C PHE A 62 -12.00 -7.82 -13.76
N VAL A 63 -13.03 -8.64 -13.65
CA VAL A 63 -13.09 -9.76 -12.70
C VAL A 63 -11.93 -10.74 -12.95
N ARG A 64 -11.65 -11.09 -14.21
CA ARG A 64 -10.54 -11.97 -14.57
C ARG A 64 -9.18 -11.39 -14.19
N MET A 65 -8.98 -10.07 -14.38
CA MET A 65 -7.77 -9.37 -13.96
C MET A 65 -7.58 -9.45 -12.44
N VAL A 66 -8.63 -9.16 -11.65
CA VAL A 66 -8.59 -9.21 -10.19
C VAL A 66 -8.30 -10.62 -9.66
N HIS A 67 -8.79 -11.65 -10.34
CA HIS A 67 -8.54 -13.05 -9.97
C HIS A 67 -7.20 -13.60 -10.49
N SER A 68 -6.46 -12.84 -11.27
CA SER A 68 -5.15 -13.27 -11.75
C SER A 68 -4.13 -13.42 -10.61
N LYS A 69 -3.16 -14.30 -10.83
CA LYS A 69 -2.10 -14.55 -9.85
C LYS A 69 -1.25 -13.30 -9.60
N GLU A 70 -0.94 -12.57 -10.66
CA GLU A 70 -0.16 -11.34 -10.61
C GLU A 70 -0.83 -10.28 -9.74
N PHE A 71 -2.14 -10.13 -9.87
CA PHE A 71 -2.90 -9.18 -9.08
C PHE A 71 -2.97 -9.59 -7.60
N LYS A 72 -3.19 -10.87 -7.32
CA LYS A 72 -3.21 -11.38 -5.94
C LYS A 72 -1.86 -11.19 -5.25
N ASN A 73 -0.76 -11.53 -5.91
CA ASN A 73 0.58 -11.30 -5.38
C ASN A 73 0.86 -9.81 -5.11
N TRP A 74 0.41 -8.94 -6.02
CA TRP A 74 0.55 -7.50 -5.83
C TRP A 74 -0.23 -6.98 -4.60
N ILE A 75 -1.48 -7.45 -4.40
CA ILE A 75 -2.27 -7.11 -3.21
C ILE A 75 -1.53 -7.55 -1.95
N GLU A 76 -1.03 -8.77 -1.91
CA GLU A 76 -0.28 -9.27 -0.75
C GLU A 76 0.90 -8.36 -0.44
N LEU A 77 1.68 -7.98 -1.44
CA LEU A 77 2.81 -7.06 -1.26
C LEU A 77 2.38 -5.68 -0.77
N GLU A 78 1.28 -5.13 -1.29
CA GLU A 78 0.77 -3.82 -0.85
C GLU A 78 0.21 -3.86 0.58
N VAL A 79 -0.52 -4.92 0.93
CA VAL A 79 -1.06 -5.11 2.30
C VAL A 79 0.07 -5.33 3.30
N TYR A 80 1.13 -6.05 2.92
CA TYR A 80 2.29 -6.32 3.77
C TYR A 80 3.36 -5.23 3.71
N LYS A 81 3.23 -4.23 2.85
CA LYS A 81 4.03 -3.02 2.98
C LYS A 81 3.78 -2.45 4.37
N LYS A 82 4.71 -2.71 5.29
CA LYS A 82 4.67 -2.10 6.63
C LYS A 82 4.51 -0.60 6.43
N PRO A 83 3.53 0.04 7.10
CA PRO A 83 3.44 1.50 7.05
C PRO A 83 4.83 2.03 7.35
N GLU A 84 5.34 2.92 6.52
CA GLU A 84 6.58 3.64 6.83
C GLU A 84 6.40 4.21 8.23
N ILE A 85 7.14 3.65 9.18
CA ILE A 85 7.19 4.21 10.52
C ILE A 85 7.79 5.59 10.28
N LYS A 86 6.92 6.61 10.21
CA LYS A 86 7.37 8.01 10.19
C LYS A 86 8.34 8.13 11.33
N LYS A 87 9.63 8.31 11.02
CA LYS A 87 10.63 8.59 12.04
C LYS A 87 10.05 9.71 12.88
N ILE A 88 9.81 9.42 14.16
CA ILE A 88 9.37 10.46 15.09
C ILE A 88 10.58 11.39 15.19
N GLU A 89 10.56 12.48 14.44
CA GLU A 89 11.65 13.46 14.40
C GLU A 89 11.85 14.15 15.77
N ASN A 90 10.81 14.13 16.59
CA ASN A 90 10.83 14.74 17.93
C ASN A 90 11.02 13.67 19.02
N ARG A 91 12.18 13.02 19.04
CA ARG A 91 12.58 12.19 20.17
C ARG A 91 12.86 13.08 21.38
N VAL A 92 12.09 12.92 22.43
CA VAL A 92 12.31 13.66 23.67
C VAL A 92 13.51 13.09 24.44
N ARG A 93 13.55 11.76 24.58
CA ARG A 93 14.63 11.06 25.31
C ARG A 93 15.02 9.76 24.62
N THR A 94 16.29 9.40 24.74
CA THR A 94 16.81 8.11 24.31
C THR A 94 17.39 7.36 25.49
N TYR A 95 16.91 6.16 25.73
CA TYR A 95 17.39 5.25 26.78
C TYR A 95 18.31 4.21 26.15
N ASN A 96 19.55 4.14 26.60
CA ASN A 96 20.53 3.14 26.17
C ASN A 96 20.91 2.27 27.37
N LEU A 97 20.28 1.11 27.49
CA LEU A 97 20.50 0.17 28.58
C LEU A 97 21.93 -0.39 28.59
N ALA A 98 22.48 -0.70 27.42
CA ALA A 98 23.81 -1.28 27.29
C ALA A 98 24.91 -0.33 27.81
N LYS A 99 24.73 0.99 27.62
CA LYS A 99 25.67 2.04 28.08
C LYS A 99 25.22 2.70 29.37
N ASN A 100 24.16 2.19 30.00
CA ASN A 100 23.53 2.77 31.21
C ASN A 100 23.33 4.29 31.12
N ARG A 101 22.83 4.78 29.98
CA ARG A 101 22.76 6.20 29.65
C ARG A 101 21.39 6.63 29.16
N VAL A 102 20.89 7.75 29.69
CA VAL A 102 19.71 8.44 29.19
C VAL A 102 20.11 9.82 28.66
N THR A 103 19.69 10.15 27.46
CA THR A 103 19.94 11.45 26.82
C THR A 103 18.61 12.16 26.59
N ASP A 104 18.43 13.35 27.15
CA ASP A 104 17.29 14.21 26.84
C ASP A 104 17.69 15.14 25.68
N HIS A 105 16.99 15.00 24.56
CA HIS A 105 17.30 15.74 23.32
C HIS A 105 16.81 17.20 23.34
N ARG A 106 15.95 17.57 24.28
CA ARG A 106 15.48 18.96 24.45
C ARG A 106 16.51 19.82 25.17
N THR A 107 17.08 19.26 26.23
CA THR A 107 18.02 19.97 27.10
C THR A 107 19.47 19.62 26.86
N GLY A 108 19.75 18.54 26.10
CA GLY A 108 21.09 18.02 25.89
C GLY A 108 21.70 17.31 27.10
N ILE A 109 20.95 17.17 28.18
CA ILE A 109 21.45 16.56 29.43
C ILE A 109 21.58 15.04 29.24
N ILE A 110 22.70 14.52 29.75
CA ILE A 110 23.01 13.08 29.74
C ILE A 110 23.07 12.63 31.22
N MET A 111 22.34 11.57 31.53
CA MET A 111 22.36 10.91 32.81
C MET A 111 22.85 9.47 32.69
N TYR A 112 23.75 9.04 33.56
CA TYR A 112 24.36 7.71 33.55
C TYR A 112 23.75 6.81 34.62
N ASP A 113 22.45 6.72 34.67
CA ASP A 113 21.73 5.76 35.52
C ASP A 113 20.31 5.58 34.98
N VAL A 114 20.15 4.63 34.06
CA VAL A 114 18.86 4.37 33.40
C VAL A 114 17.81 3.93 34.41
N LEU A 115 18.19 3.11 35.41
CA LEU A 115 17.24 2.58 36.40
C LEU A 115 16.63 3.68 37.26
N LYS A 116 17.43 4.65 37.72
CA LYS A 116 16.92 5.79 38.50
C LYS A 116 15.92 6.63 37.69
N VAL A 117 16.19 6.83 36.40
CA VAL A 117 15.27 7.56 35.53
C VAL A 117 13.97 6.79 35.35
N LEU A 118 14.04 5.45 35.19
CA LEU A 118 12.86 4.60 35.09
C LEU A 118 12.06 4.55 36.40
N ASP A 119 12.72 4.67 37.55
CA ASP A 119 12.08 4.75 38.85
C ASP A 119 11.45 6.13 39.16
N GLY A 120 11.59 7.09 38.25
CA GLY A 120 10.92 8.39 38.28
C GLY A 120 11.81 9.58 38.70
N GLU A 121 13.12 9.42 38.80
CA GLU A 121 14.04 10.52 39.08
C GLU A 121 14.28 11.38 37.82
N PHE A 122 13.36 12.30 37.56
CA PHE A 122 13.42 13.21 36.41
C PHE A 122 13.96 14.60 36.73
N ASP A 123 14.19 14.93 37.98
CA ASP A 123 14.56 16.29 38.44
C ASP A 123 15.81 16.85 37.78
N VAL A 124 16.75 15.98 37.43
CA VAL A 124 17.99 16.36 36.72
C VAL A 124 17.70 17.01 35.37
N PHE A 125 16.65 16.55 34.65
CA PHE A 125 16.30 17.07 33.36
C PHE A 125 15.54 18.41 33.38
N TYR A 126 15.03 18.79 34.54
CA TYR A 126 14.25 20.04 34.74
C TYR A 126 15.02 21.17 35.42
N ARG A 127 16.14 20.87 36.05
CA ARG A 127 16.94 21.88 36.78
C ARG A 127 17.50 23.02 35.93
N ASN A 128 17.59 22.82 34.59
CA ASN A 128 18.11 23.83 33.65
C ASN A 128 17.02 24.51 32.81
N THR A 129 15.74 24.36 33.15
CA THR A 129 14.65 25.01 32.43
C THR A 129 14.17 26.31 33.11
N SER A 130 14.95 26.85 34.05
CA SER A 130 14.67 28.16 34.64
C SER A 130 15.34 29.24 33.82
N VAL A 131 14.62 29.75 32.84
CA VAL A 131 14.78 31.11 32.32
C VAL A 131 13.39 31.72 32.28
#